data_afc95495c3cdf7b17fd51a6e128fb632
#
_entry.id   afc95495c3cdf7b17fd51a6e128fb632
#
_cell.length_a   1.000
_cell.length_b   1.000
_cell.length_c   1.000
_cell.angle_alpha   90.00
_cell.angle_beta   90.00
_cell.angle_gamma   90.00
#
_symmetry.space_group_name_H-M   'P 1'
#
loop_
_entity.id
_entity.type
_entity.pdbx_description
1 polymer ?
#
loop_
_entity_poly.entity_id
_entity_poly.type
_entity_poly.pdbx_seq_one_letter_code
_entity_poly.pdbx_strand_id
1 'polypeptide(L)'
;GNEQCRRRKEKAASCLHVSVFSLPQSSCKKDTQGKEEKMEKLLFTSESVTEGHPDKICDQISDAILDALLEQDPMSRVACETATTTGMVLVMGEITTKGYVDIQKIVRDTVREIGYDRGKYGFDADNCAVITAIDEQSADIAMGVNKALEAKEHLMSEDEIEAIGAGDQGMMFGYATNETPEYMPYPIALAHKLVRQLTKVRKDGTLPYLRPDGKSQVTVEYDENGKPSRLDAVVLSTQHSEEVSQEQIHEDIRKYVFEPVIPADMVDENTKFFINPTGRFVIGGPHGDSGLTGRKIIVD
;
A
#
# COMPACT_ATOMS: atom_id res chain seq x y z
N GLY A 1 -22.62 28.92 -27.05
CA GLY A 1 -21.42 28.32 -26.44
C GLY A 1 -21.64 27.75 -25.04
N ASN A 2 -22.61 28.25 -24.27
CA ASN A 2 -22.78 27.86 -22.86
C ASN A 2 -23.71 26.65 -22.62
N GLU A 3 -24.61 26.35 -23.53
CA GLU A 3 -25.59 25.26 -23.35
C GLU A 3 -25.00 23.87 -23.67
N GLN A 4 -24.09 23.79 -24.63
CA GLN A 4 -23.39 22.54 -24.94
C GLN A 4 -22.37 22.15 -23.87
N CYS A 5 -21.72 23.12 -23.21
CA CYS A 5 -20.82 22.87 -22.10
C CYS A 5 -21.59 22.39 -20.85
N ARG A 6 -22.79 22.86 -20.62
CA ARG A 6 -23.67 22.45 -19.53
C ARG A 6 -24.19 21.03 -19.70
N ARG A 7 -24.61 20.65 -20.90
CA ARG A 7 -25.05 19.27 -21.23
C ARG A 7 -23.92 18.22 -21.17
N ARG A 8 -22.66 18.62 -21.45
CA ARG A 8 -21.50 17.72 -21.28
C ARG A 8 -21.20 17.48 -19.80
N LYS A 9 -21.33 18.49 -18.94
CA LYS A 9 -21.16 18.32 -17.49
C LYS A 9 -22.26 17.45 -16.86
N GLU A 10 -23.47 17.52 -17.34
CA GLU A 10 -24.58 16.69 -16.85
C GLU A 10 -24.48 15.23 -17.32
N LYS A 11 -23.92 14.94 -18.51
CA LYS A 11 -23.65 13.56 -18.97
C LYS A 11 -22.44 12.94 -18.30
N ALA A 12 -21.40 13.69 -17.99
CA ALA A 12 -20.24 13.18 -17.22
C ALA A 12 -20.60 12.88 -15.77
N ALA A 13 -21.56 13.61 -15.19
CA ALA A 13 -22.05 13.35 -13.84
C ALA A 13 -22.97 12.10 -13.72
N SER A 14 -23.49 11.59 -14.82
CA SER A 14 -24.39 10.43 -14.81
C SER A 14 -23.67 9.07 -14.81
N CYS A 15 -22.36 9.02 -15.03
CA CYS A 15 -21.57 7.79 -14.99
C CYS A 15 -20.82 7.54 -13.69
N LEU A 16 -20.76 8.53 -12.79
CA LEU A 16 -20.20 8.35 -11.46
C LEU A 16 -21.34 8.04 -10.47
N HIS A 17 -21.66 6.77 -10.29
CA HIS A 17 -22.43 6.33 -9.13
C HIS A 17 -21.51 6.46 -7.91
N VAL A 18 -21.49 7.65 -7.31
CA VAL A 18 -20.87 7.85 -6.00
C VAL A 18 -21.83 7.26 -4.97
N SER A 19 -21.61 6.01 -4.59
CA SER A 19 -22.27 5.46 -3.42
C SER A 19 -21.68 6.14 -2.19
N VAL A 20 -22.34 7.17 -1.69
CA VAL A 20 -22.02 7.73 -0.38
C VAL A 20 -22.44 6.67 0.64
N PHE A 21 -21.49 5.90 1.14
CA PHE A 21 -21.70 5.11 2.35
C PHE A 21 -21.81 6.10 3.51
N SER A 22 -23.02 6.51 3.83
CA SER A 22 -23.29 7.08 5.13
C SER A 22 -23.17 5.96 6.15
N LEU A 23 -22.22 6.10 7.08
CA LEU A 23 -22.18 5.25 8.27
C LEU A 23 -23.58 5.29 8.92
N PRO A 24 -24.10 4.15 9.40
CA PRO A 24 -25.40 4.13 10.03
C PRO A 24 -25.38 5.09 11.22
N GLN A 25 -26.22 6.12 11.18
CA GLN A 25 -26.49 6.97 12.32
C GLN A 25 -27.14 6.09 13.39
N SER A 26 -26.41 5.72 14.41
CA SER A 26 -26.96 5.04 15.57
C SER A 26 -27.82 6.03 16.35
N SER A 27 -29.13 6.01 16.09
CA SER A 27 -30.08 6.70 16.94
C SER A 27 -30.13 5.98 18.28
N CYS A 28 -29.69 6.64 19.34
CA CYS A 28 -29.86 6.20 20.73
C CYS A 28 -31.34 5.90 21.01
N LYS A 29 -31.71 4.64 21.04
CA LYS A 29 -33.05 4.19 21.51
C LYS A 29 -32.92 3.87 23.01
N LYS A 30 -33.55 4.68 23.86
CA LYS A 30 -33.76 4.29 25.26
C LYS A 30 -34.74 3.11 25.28
N ASP A 31 -34.34 2.03 25.95
CA ASP A 31 -35.29 0.97 26.22
C ASP A 31 -36.35 1.44 27.23
N THR A 32 -37.49 0.76 27.26
CA THR A 32 -38.62 1.06 28.13
C THR A 32 -38.38 0.75 29.61
N GLN A 33 -37.16 0.38 30.01
CA GLN A 33 -36.78 0.01 31.37
C GLN A 33 -35.68 0.91 32.00
N GLY A 34 -35.25 1.99 31.30
CA GLY A 34 -34.32 2.98 31.86
C GLY A 34 -32.89 2.47 32.09
N LYS A 35 -32.49 1.33 31.53
CA LYS A 35 -31.09 0.90 31.52
C LYS A 35 -30.37 1.67 30.43
N GLU A 36 -29.26 2.30 30.79
CA GLU A 36 -28.32 2.86 29.82
C GLU A 36 -27.80 1.71 28.93
N GLU A 37 -28.28 1.65 27.69
CA GLU A 37 -27.64 0.80 26.68
C GLU A 37 -26.21 1.31 26.56
N LYS A 38 -25.26 0.42 26.87
CA LYS A 38 -23.84 0.66 26.66
C LYS A 38 -23.66 0.91 25.16
N MET A 39 -23.41 2.15 24.78
CA MET A 39 -23.17 2.52 23.38
C MET A 39 -22.12 1.56 22.82
N GLU A 40 -22.46 0.86 21.74
CA GLU A 40 -21.48 0.03 21.03
C GLU A 40 -20.37 0.95 20.51
N LYS A 41 -19.13 0.63 20.89
CA LYS A 41 -17.95 1.34 20.41
C LYS A 41 -17.80 1.11 18.92
N LEU A 42 -17.76 2.19 18.14
CA LEU A 42 -17.44 2.09 16.72
C LEU A 42 -15.91 2.05 16.55
N LEU A 43 -15.37 0.86 16.30
CA LEU A 43 -13.95 0.65 16.08
C LEU A 43 -13.68 0.41 14.61
N PHE A 44 -12.63 1.05 14.07
CA PHE A 44 -12.13 0.78 12.73
C PHE A 44 -10.63 0.54 12.77
N THR A 45 -10.18 -0.48 12.04
CA THR A 45 -8.77 -0.92 12.05
C THR A 45 -8.20 -0.88 10.64
N SER A 46 -7.00 -0.33 10.51
CA SER A 46 -6.19 -0.40 9.29
C SER A 46 -4.79 -0.88 9.59
N GLU A 47 -4.15 -1.48 8.59
CA GLU A 47 -2.77 -1.93 8.67
C GLU A 47 -1.89 -1.31 7.58
N SER A 48 -0.60 -1.24 7.83
CA SER A 48 0.42 -0.86 6.86
C SER A 48 1.69 -1.70 7.04
N VAL A 49 2.52 -1.73 6.01
CA VAL A 49 3.78 -2.47 6.02
C VAL A 49 4.93 -1.59 5.59
N THR A 50 6.15 -1.96 6.00
CA THR A 50 7.37 -1.30 5.55
C THR A 50 7.73 -1.70 4.12
N GLU A 51 8.65 -0.96 3.51
CA GLU A 51 9.21 -1.24 2.19
C GLU A 51 9.85 -2.64 2.07
N GLY A 52 10.29 -3.22 3.18
CA GLY A 52 10.93 -4.55 3.24
C GLY A 52 9.97 -5.72 3.42
N HIS A 53 8.66 -5.48 3.46
CA HIS A 53 7.68 -6.56 3.43
C HIS A 53 7.72 -7.28 2.08
N PRO A 54 7.66 -8.64 2.03
CA PRO A 54 7.84 -9.39 0.77
C PRO A 54 6.93 -8.94 -0.37
N ASP A 55 5.64 -8.74 -0.13
CA ASP A 55 4.72 -8.26 -1.16
C ASP A 55 5.11 -6.84 -1.63
N LYS A 56 5.52 -5.95 -0.72
CA LYS A 56 5.94 -4.58 -1.08
C LYS A 56 7.28 -4.53 -1.79
N ILE A 57 8.18 -5.47 -1.57
CA ILE A 57 9.38 -5.64 -2.39
C ILE A 57 8.97 -5.92 -3.84
N CYS A 58 8.00 -6.83 -4.04
CA CYS A 58 7.50 -7.18 -5.36
C CYS A 58 6.85 -5.98 -6.06
N ASP A 59 5.99 -5.24 -5.37
CA ASP A 59 5.37 -4.03 -5.92
C ASP A 59 6.43 -3.01 -6.34
N GLN A 60 7.40 -2.71 -5.49
CA GLN A 60 8.50 -1.76 -5.80
C GLN A 60 9.37 -2.20 -6.97
N ILE A 61 9.62 -3.50 -7.13
CA ILE A 61 10.37 -4.02 -8.28
C ILE A 61 9.57 -3.85 -9.57
N SER A 62 8.28 -4.21 -9.56
CA SER A 62 7.40 -4.05 -10.71
C SER A 62 7.28 -2.59 -11.12
N ASP A 63 7.10 -1.68 -10.17
CA ASP A 63 7.04 -0.25 -10.39
C ASP A 63 8.36 0.33 -10.93
N ALA A 64 9.50 -0.09 -10.38
CA ALA A 64 10.82 0.37 -10.86
C ALA A 64 11.10 -0.07 -12.31
N ILE A 65 10.62 -1.25 -12.72
CA ILE A 65 10.71 -1.71 -14.11
C ILE A 65 9.79 -0.87 -15.01
N LEU A 66 8.55 -0.62 -14.56
CA LEU A 66 7.59 0.22 -15.27
C LEU A 66 8.16 1.64 -15.48
N ASP A 67 8.65 2.26 -14.42
CA ASP A 67 9.23 3.63 -14.47
C ASP A 67 10.41 3.70 -15.45
N ALA A 68 11.33 2.75 -15.39
CA ALA A 68 12.50 2.70 -16.27
C ALA A 68 12.13 2.51 -17.75
N LEU A 69 11.03 1.81 -18.03
CA LEU A 69 10.53 1.64 -19.41
C LEU A 69 9.80 2.88 -19.90
N LEU A 70 8.95 3.50 -19.08
CA LEU A 70 8.20 4.70 -19.42
C LEU A 70 9.13 5.91 -19.62
N GLU A 71 10.25 5.97 -18.92
CA GLU A 71 11.28 7.01 -19.15
C GLU A 71 11.85 6.96 -20.57
N GLN A 72 11.98 5.77 -21.16
CA GLN A 72 12.52 5.60 -22.52
C GLN A 72 11.44 5.60 -23.60
N ASP A 73 10.30 5.03 -23.32
CA ASP A 73 9.15 4.93 -24.22
C ASP A 73 7.85 5.15 -23.45
N PRO A 74 7.30 6.38 -23.44
CA PRO A 74 6.04 6.70 -22.74
C PRO A 74 4.82 5.91 -23.24
N MET A 75 4.94 5.25 -24.39
CA MET A 75 3.89 4.39 -24.96
C MET A 75 4.07 2.91 -24.63
N SER A 76 5.03 2.56 -23.77
CA SER A 76 5.23 1.18 -23.30
C SER A 76 3.98 0.63 -22.64
N ARG A 77 3.70 -0.65 -22.92
CA ARG A 77 2.69 -1.43 -22.20
C ARG A 77 3.41 -2.45 -21.36
N VAL A 78 3.15 -2.37 -20.07
CA VAL A 78 3.92 -3.11 -19.08
C VAL A 78 2.93 -3.80 -18.14
N ALA A 79 2.76 -5.10 -18.33
CA ALA A 79 2.11 -6.00 -17.38
C ALA A 79 3.25 -6.81 -16.73
N CYS A 80 3.84 -6.24 -15.69
CA CYS A 80 5.03 -6.79 -15.04
C CYS A 80 4.70 -7.21 -13.61
N GLU A 81 4.73 -8.50 -13.37
CA GLU A 81 4.48 -9.11 -12.07
C GLU A 81 5.79 -9.62 -11.47
N THR A 82 5.89 -9.53 -10.16
CA THR A 82 7.05 -10.01 -9.42
C THR A 82 6.63 -10.96 -8.30
N ALA A 83 7.40 -12.03 -8.14
CA ALA A 83 7.30 -12.93 -7.00
C ALA A 83 8.67 -13.04 -6.32
N THR A 84 8.68 -13.14 -4.99
CA THR A 84 9.91 -13.36 -4.22
C THR A 84 9.73 -14.42 -3.16
N THR A 85 10.80 -15.13 -2.88
CA THR A 85 10.92 -16.08 -1.77
C THR A 85 12.38 -16.19 -1.35
N THR A 86 12.73 -17.14 -0.47
CA THR A 86 14.09 -17.34 0.00
C THR A 86 15.10 -17.38 -1.16
N GLY A 87 15.96 -16.38 -1.22
CA GLY A 87 17.07 -16.31 -2.18
C GLY A 87 16.67 -16.13 -3.66
N MET A 88 15.43 -15.80 -3.98
CA MET A 88 14.98 -15.69 -5.37
C MET A 88 14.00 -14.53 -5.58
N VAL A 89 14.12 -13.88 -6.75
CA VAL A 89 13.14 -12.98 -7.34
C VAL A 89 12.81 -13.49 -8.73
N LEU A 90 11.54 -13.68 -9.02
CA LEU A 90 11.01 -14.00 -10.34
C LEU A 90 10.24 -12.79 -10.86
N VAL A 91 10.63 -12.28 -12.02
CA VAL A 91 9.94 -11.23 -12.77
C VAL A 91 9.31 -11.85 -14.00
N MET A 92 8.01 -11.69 -14.17
CA MET A 92 7.23 -12.34 -15.23
C MET A 92 6.15 -11.41 -15.77
N GLY A 93 5.66 -11.69 -16.94
CA GLY A 93 4.56 -10.95 -17.56
C GLY A 93 4.79 -10.61 -19.01
N GLU A 94 4.06 -9.62 -19.53
CA GLU A 94 4.10 -9.20 -20.92
C GLU A 94 4.45 -7.73 -21.04
N ILE A 95 5.46 -7.43 -21.84
CA ILE A 95 5.95 -6.06 -22.07
C ILE A 95 6.06 -5.81 -23.57
N THR A 96 5.41 -4.73 -24.04
CA THR A 96 5.56 -4.21 -25.39
C THR A 96 6.15 -2.80 -25.31
N THR A 97 7.36 -2.63 -25.78
CA THR A 97 8.12 -1.38 -25.67
C THR A 97 9.13 -1.25 -26.81
N LYS A 98 9.58 -0.02 -27.06
CA LYS A 98 10.74 0.29 -27.89
C LYS A 98 12.01 0.50 -27.07
N GLY A 99 11.87 0.60 -25.75
CA GLY A 99 12.97 0.77 -24.82
C GLY A 99 13.65 -0.56 -24.47
N TYR A 100 14.79 -0.44 -23.78
CA TYR A 100 15.50 -1.58 -23.20
C TYR A 100 15.95 -1.25 -21.78
N VAL A 101 15.69 -2.17 -20.85
CA VAL A 101 16.15 -2.04 -19.46
C VAL A 101 16.84 -3.32 -18.98
N ASP A 102 17.83 -3.17 -18.14
CA ASP A 102 18.46 -4.30 -17.45
C ASP A 102 17.64 -4.64 -16.20
N ILE A 103 16.69 -5.54 -16.38
CA ILE A 103 15.78 -5.99 -15.31
C ILE A 103 16.56 -6.51 -14.11
N GLN A 104 17.63 -7.28 -14.32
CA GLN A 104 18.41 -7.82 -13.21
C GLN A 104 19.07 -6.72 -12.38
N LYS A 105 19.59 -5.69 -13.05
CA LYS A 105 20.15 -4.53 -12.36
C LYS A 105 19.10 -3.77 -11.57
N ILE A 106 17.93 -3.50 -12.16
CA ILE A 106 16.82 -2.82 -11.47
C ILE A 106 16.40 -3.58 -10.22
N VAL A 107 16.18 -4.88 -10.33
CA VAL A 107 15.82 -5.75 -9.19
C VAL A 107 16.85 -5.62 -8.07
N ARG A 108 18.14 -5.76 -8.38
CA ARG A 108 19.19 -5.70 -7.38
C ARG A 108 19.32 -4.33 -6.73
N ASP A 109 19.20 -3.27 -7.51
CA ASP A 109 19.26 -1.90 -7.01
C ASP A 109 18.08 -1.61 -6.07
N THR A 110 16.87 -1.99 -6.44
CA THR A 110 15.67 -1.87 -5.59
C THR A 110 15.82 -2.64 -4.28
N VAL A 111 16.24 -3.90 -4.34
CA VAL A 111 16.43 -4.74 -3.15
C VAL A 111 17.51 -4.15 -2.22
N ARG A 112 18.60 -3.59 -2.80
CA ARG A 112 19.66 -2.93 -2.04
C ARG A 112 19.19 -1.64 -1.39
N GLU A 113 18.41 -0.82 -2.09
CA GLU A 113 17.86 0.43 -1.57
C GLU A 113 16.92 0.18 -0.39
N ILE A 114 16.10 -0.87 -0.45
CA ILE A 114 15.25 -1.33 0.66
C ILE A 114 16.11 -1.69 1.89
N GLY A 115 17.33 -2.19 1.70
CA GLY A 115 18.28 -2.50 2.77
C GLY A 115 18.52 -4.00 2.98
N TYR A 116 18.19 -4.84 2.01
CA TYR A 116 18.64 -6.24 1.97
C TYR A 116 20.01 -6.30 1.28
N ASP A 117 21.03 -5.85 2.00
CA ASP A 117 22.40 -5.66 1.53
C ASP A 117 23.39 -6.69 2.05
N ARG A 118 22.95 -7.69 2.80
CA ARG A 118 23.82 -8.66 3.49
C ARG A 118 23.27 -10.07 3.44
N GLY A 119 24.09 -11.02 3.00
CA GLY A 119 23.74 -12.44 2.88
C GLY A 119 23.25 -13.10 4.17
N LYS A 120 23.61 -12.56 5.35
CA LYS A 120 23.12 -13.08 6.64
C LYS A 120 21.60 -12.93 6.86
N TYR A 121 20.91 -12.15 6.02
CA TYR A 121 19.47 -12.02 6.09
C TYR A 121 18.72 -13.16 5.37
N GLY A 122 19.45 -14.08 4.71
CA GLY A 122 18.87 -15.17 3.92
C GLY A 122 18.26 -14.71 2.58
N PHE A 123 18.29 -13.41 2.32
CA PHE A 123 17.91 -12.75 1.09
C PHE A 123 18.67 -11.44 0.97
N ASP A 124 19.35 -11.21 -0.13
CA ASP A 124 20.09 -9.98 -0.38
C ASP A 124 20.28 -9.69 -1.87
N ALA A 125 20.56 -8.41 -2.18
CA ALA A 125 20.67 -7.90 -3.53
C ALA A 125 21.74 -8.57 -4.38
N ASP A 126 22.86 -8.97 -3.79
CA ASP A 126 24.02 -9.49 -4.53
C ASP A 126 23.88 -10.97 -4.85
N ASN A 127 23.30 -11.76 -3.93
CA ASN A 127 23.28 -13.21 -4.00
C ASN A 127 21.93 -13.82 -4.39
N CYS A 128 20.82 -13.07 -4.36
CA CYS A 128 19.54 -13.62 -4.79
C CYS A 128 19.57 -14.00 -6.27
N ALA A 129 18.93 -15.12 -6.63
CA ALA A 129 18.66 -15.45 -8.02
C ALA A 129 17.62 -14.48 -8.59
N VAL A 130 17.90 -13.90 -9.74
CA VAL A 130 16.92 -13.10 -10.49
C VAL A 130 16.59 -13.85 -11.77
N ILE A 131 15.34 -14.31 -11.86
CA ILE A 131 14.80 -15.06 -12.99
C ILE A 131 13.81 -14.16 -13.71
N THR A 132 13.88 -14.11 -15.04
CA THR A 132 12.96 -13.34 -15.88
C THR A 132 12.22 -14.27 -16.83
N ALA A 133 10.91 -14.08 -16.92
CA ALA A 133 10.00 -14.77 -17.86
C ALA A 133 9.05 -13.71 -18.43
N ILE A 134 9.60 -12.91 -19.38
CA ILE A 134 8.90 -11.79 -20.01
C ILE A 134 8.70 -12.11 -21.47
N ASP A 135 7.45 -11.99 -21.93
CA ASP A 135 7.04 -12.16 -23.32
C ASP A 135 6.49 -10.85 -23.89
N GLU A 136 6.30 -10.81 -25.22
CA GLU A 136 5.52 -9.73 -25.86
C GLU A 136 4.02 -9.98 -25.67
N GLN A 137 3.23 -8.91 -25.54
CA GLN A 137 1.78 -9.03 -25.45
C GLN A 137 1.21 -9.70 -26.71
N SER A 138 0.31 -10.68 -26.54
CA SER A 138 -0.32 -11.38 -27.65
C SER A 138 -1.09 -10.41 -28.56
N ALA A 139 -1.02 -10.64 -29.88
CA ALA A 139 -1.71 -9.82 -30.86
C ALA A 139 -3.24 -9.80 -30.66
N ASP A 140 -3.81 -10.89 -30.17
CA ASP A 140 -5.25 -11.00 -29.92
C ASP A 140 -5.67 -10.11 -28.75
N ILE A 141 -4.90 -10.08 -27.66
CA ILE A 141 -5.11 -9.19 -26.53
C ILE A 141 -4.92 -7.74 -26.96
N ALA A 142 -3.86 -7.44 -27.72
CA ALA A 142 -3.58 -6.11 -28.22
C ALA A 142 -4.74 -5.54 -29.07
N MET A 143 -5.38 -6.35 -29.91
CA MET A 143 -6.57 -5.92 -30.65
C MET A 143 -7.76 -5.59 -29.75
N GLY A 144 -7.87 -6.26 -28.59
CA GLY A 144 -8.94 -6.02 -27.62
C GLY A 144 -8.80 -4.69 -26.88
N VAL A 145 -7.58 -4.33 -26.50
CA VAL A 145 -7.30 -3.25 -25.52
C VAL A 145 -6.69 -1.97 -26.09
N ASN A 146 -6.23 -2.00 -27.36
CA ASN A 146 -5.49 -0.88 -27.95
C ASN A 146 -6.36 0.30 -28.38
N LYS A 147 -7.65 0.09 -28.62
CA LYS A 147 -8.60 1.13 -28.98
C LYS A 147 -9.86 1.02 -28.13
N ALA A 148 -10.36 2.16 -27.68
CA ALA A 148 -11.67 2.22 -27.03
C ALA A 148 -12.76 1.65 -27.97
N LEU A 149 -13.75 0.97 -27.41
CA LEU A 149 -14.84 0.36 -28.20
C LEU A 149 -15.56 1.40 -29.03
N GLU A 150 -15.82 2.56 -28.46
CA GLU A 150 -16.49 3.71 -29.11
C GLU A 150 -15.69 4.22 -30.31
N ALA A 151 -14.38 4.18 -30.23
CA ALA A 151 -13.48 4.56 -31.35
C ALA A 151 -13.46 3.47 -32.45
N LYS A 152 -13.64 2.18 -32.08
CA LYS A 152 -13.77 1.07 -33.07
C LYS A 152 -15.10 1.14 -33.82
N GLU A 153 -16.16 1.60 -33.16
CA GLU A 153 -17.50 1.73 -33.70
C GLU A 153 -17.74 3.09 -34.39
N HIS A 154 -16.72 3.94 -34.51
CA HIS A 154 -16.80 5.29 -35.08
C HIS A 154 -17.81 6.21 -34.38
N LEU A 155 -18.04 5.98 -33.09
CA LEU A 155 -18.97 6.77 -32.26
C LEU A 155 -18.30 8.01 -31.63
N MET A 156 -16.97 8.12 -31.73
CA MET A 156 -16.17 9.22 -31.17
C MET A 156 -15.42 9.96 -32.27
N SER A 157 -15.14 11.26 -32.05
CA SER A 157 -14.24 12.02 -32.89
C SER A 157 -12.82 11.48 -32.77
N GLU A 158 -12.05 11.50 -33.88
CA GLU A 158 -10.68 10.95 -33.98
C GLU A 158 -9.61 11.73 -33.17
N ASP A 159 -9.92 12.20 -31.96
CA ASP A 159 -8.87 12.65 -31.05
C ASP A 159 -8.11 11.42 -30.56
N GLU A 160 -6.86 11.30 -30.92
CA GLU A 160 -6.01 10.13 -30.60
C GLU A 160 -6.01 9.79 -29.10
N ILE A 161 -6.15 10.79 -28.23
CA ILE A 161 -6.21 10.64 -26.78
C ILE A 161 -7.53 9.95 -26.35
N GLU A 162 -8.67 10.30 -26.96
CA GLU A 162 -9.96 9.68 -26.65
C GLU A 162 -10.11 8.27 -27.25
N ALA A 163 -9.28 7.91 -28.22
CA ALA A 163 -9.28 6.60 -28.87
C ALA A 163 -8.46 5.55 -28.13
N ILE A 164 -7.66 5.94 -27.11
CA ILE A 164 -6.83 5.02 -26.33
C ILE A 164 -7.74 4.12 -25.47
N GLY A 165 -7.57 2.81 -25.57
CA GLY A 165 -8.23 1.84 -24.71
C GLY A 165 -7.69 1.86 -23.28
N ALA A 166 -8.48 1.38 -22.34
CA ALA A 166 -8.11 1.32 -20.92
C ALA A 166 -7.06 0.24 -20.58
N GLY A 167 -6.66 -0.59 -21.55
CA GLY A 167 -5.74 -1.71 -21.35
C GLY A 167 -6.42 -2.99 -20.85
N ASP A 168 -7.45 -2.86 -20.01
CA ASP A 168 -8.28 -3.98 -19.54
C ASP A 168 -9.65 -3.46 -19.11
N GLN A 169 -10.60 -4.36 -18.89
CA GLN A 169 -11.84 -4.05 -18.20
C GLN A 169 -11.58 -3.73 -16.73
N GLY A 170 -12.37 -2.86 -16.13
CA GLY A 170 -12.18 -2.52 -14.73
C GLY A 170 -13.35 -1.75 -14.14
N MET A 171 -13.41 -1.76 -12.82
CA MET A 171 -14.33 -0.95 -12.04
C MET A 171 -13.52 -0.15 -11.02
N MET A 172 -13.66 1.17 -11.04
CA MET A 172 -12.91 2.08 -10.18
C MET A 172 -13.77 2.51 -8.99
N PHE A 173 -13.13 2.55 -7.83
CA PHE A 173 -13.73 3.05 -6.60
C PHE A 173 -12.90 4.23 -6.10
N GLY A 174 -13.55 5.24 -5.57
CA GLY A 174 -12.89 6.37 -4.95
C GLY A 174 -13.49 6.66 -3.58
N TYR A 175 -12.63 6.97 -2.61
CA TYR A 175 -13.02 7.38 -1.28
C TYR A 175 -12.09 8.48 -0.77
N ALA A 176 -12.65 9.50 -0.13
CA ALA A 176 -11.89 10.55 0.53
C ALA A 176 -12.63 11.01 1.78
N THR A 177 -11.87 11.42 2.81
CA THR A 177 -12.40 11.97 4.06
C THR A 177 -11.56 13.15 4.49
N ASN A 178 -12.11 14.02 5.35
CA ASN A 178 -11.40 15.17 5.90
C ASN A 178 -10.78 14.88 7.29
N GLU A 179 -10.61 13.62 7.64
CA GLU A 179 -10.01 13.21 8.91
C GLU A 179 -8.52 13.55 8.99
N THR A 180 -7.85 13.59 7.84
CA THR A 180 -6.42 13.92 7.73
C THR A 180 -6.18 14.92 6.58
N PRO A 181 -5.06 15.68 6.64
CA PRO A 181 -4.69 16.58 5.54
C PRO A 181 -4.49 15.89 4.18
N GLU A 182 -4.18 14.59 4.21
CA GLU A 182 -4.01 13.75 3.04
C GLU A 182 -5.33 13.25 2.44
N TYR A 183 -6.47 13.64 3.01
CA TYR A 183 -7.82 13.15 2.67
C TYR A 183 -7.99 11.64 2.82
N MET A 184 -7.18 11.02 3.66
CA MET A 184 -7.21 9.60 3.98
C MET A 184 -7.88 9.35 5.33
N PRO A 185 -8.53 8.19 5.53
CA PRO A 185 -9.02 7.77 6.85
C PRO A 185 -7.91 7.77 7.89
N TYR A 186 -8.22 8.21 9.10
CA TYR A 186 -7.23 8.37 10.16
C TYR A 186 -6.44 7.09 10.49
N PRO A 187 -7.07 5.88 10.59
CA PRO A 187 -6.35 4.65 10.93
C PRO A 187 -5.26 4.30 9.92
N ILE A 188 -5.55 4.37 8.60
CA ILE A 188 -4.56 4.05 7.57
C ILE A 188 -3.47 5.11 7.48
N ALA A 189 -3.83 6.39 7.58
CA ALA A 189 -2.85 7.48 7.57
C ALA A 189 -1.86 7.36 8.74
N LEU A 190 -2.34 7.03 9.95
CA LEU A 190 -1.48 6.82 11.10
C LEU A 190 -0.63 5.55 10.96
N ALA A 191 -1.20 4.45 10.46
CA ALA A 191 -0.45 3.22 10.19
C ALA A 191 0.71 3.47 9.21
N HIS A 192 0.48 4.24 8.13
CA HIS A 192 1.54 4.66 7.21
C HIS A 192 2.62 5.52 7.89
N LYS A 193 2.22 6.48 8.71
CA LYS A 193 3.18 7.34 9.44
C LYS A 193 4.08 6.51 10.36
N LEU A 194 3.54 5.51 11.01
CA LEU A 194 4.31 4.60 11.89
C LEU A 194 5.36 3.79 11.11
N VAL A 195 4.99 3.16 9.99
CA VAL A 195 5.97 2.36 9.21
C VAL A 195 6.99 3.24 8.50
N ARG A 196 6.63 4.46 8.08
CA ARG A 196 7.58 5.43 7.54
C ARG A 196 8.58 5.89 8.58
N GLN A 197 8.13 6.15 9.81
CA GLN A 197 9.03 6.51 10.92
C GLN A 197 9.94 5.33 11.29
N LEU A 198 9.41 4.11 11.31
CA LEU A 198 10.19 2.89 11.54
C LEU A 198 11.31 2.74 10.49
N THR A 199 10.98 2.90 9.21
CA THR A 199 11.95 2.90 8.11
C THR A 199 13.01 3.99 8.26
N LYS A 200 12.58 5.21 8.65
CA LYS A 200 13.49 6.34 8.86
C LYS A 200 14.52 6.03 9.93
N VAL A 201 14.11 5.62 11.14
CA VAL A 201 15.05 5.36 12.25
C VAL A 201 15.96 4.16 11.99
N ARG A 202 15.57 3.25 11.09
CA ARG A 202 16.44 2.19 10.59
C ARG A 202 17.48 2.74 9.63
N LYS A 203 17.05 3.49 8.59
CA LYS A 203 17.94 3.99 7.51
C LYS A 203 18.92 5.07 7.99
N ASP A 204 18.51 5.94 8.92
CA ASP A 204 19.39 6.98 9.47
C ASP A 204 20.35 6.47 10.56
N GLY A 205 20.23 5.19 10.95
CA GLY A 205 21.09 4.53 11.93
C GLY A 205 20.75 4.84 13.39
N THR A 206 19.64 5.50 13.67
CA THR A 206 19.14 5.71 15.05
C THR A 206 18.93 4.37 15.76
N LEU A 207 18.31 3.40 15.05
CA LEU A 207 18.10 2.04 15.54
C LEU A 207 18.76 1.02 14.57
N PRO A 208 20.09 0.83 14.64
CA PRO A 208 20.84 0.06 13.64
C PRO A 208 20.58 -1.44 13.67
N TYR A 209 19.96 -1.93 14.73
CA TYR A 209 19.56 -3.34 14.87
C TYR A 209 18.27 -3.69 14.12
N LEU A 210 17.48 -2.69 13.67
CA LEU A 210 16.28 -2.93 12.88
C LEU A 210 16.60 -3.50 11.51
N ARG A 211 15.68 -4.28 10.98
CA ARG A 211 15.74 -4.90 9.65
C ARG A 211 14.58 -4.39 8.80
N PRO A 212 14.62 -4.62 7.46
CA PRO A 212 13.67 -3.95 6.56
C PRO A 212 12.21 -4.34 6.73
N ASP A 213 11.90 -5.56 7.19
CA ASP A 213 10.51 -6.03 7.31
C ASP A 213 9.83 -5.52 8.58
N GLY A 214 8.60 -5.08 8.43
CA GLY A 214 7.80 -4.59 9.55
C GLY A 214 6.35 -4.30 9.17
N LYS A 215 5.49 -4.28 10.18
CA LYS A 215 4.05 -4.02 10.03
C LYS A 215 3.56 -3.11 11.15
N SER A 216 2.57 -2.30 10.84
CA SER A 216 1.79 -1.57 11.84
C SER A 216 0.31 -1.86 11.66
N GLN A 217 -0.44 -1.82 12.76
CA GLN A 217 -1.90 -1.87 12.75
C GLN A 217 -2.40 -0.85 13.75
N VAL A 218 -3.41 -0.07 13.35
CA VAL A 218 -4.00 0.98 14.18
C VAL A 218 -5.50 0.75 14.25
N THR A 219 -6.03 0.69 15.47
CA THR A 219 -7.47 0.63 15.75
C THR A 219 -7.89 1.94 16.38
N VAL A 220 -8.84 2.62 15.75
CA VAL A 220 -9.38 3.91 16.16
C VAL A 220 -10.82 3.73 16.63
N GLU A 221 -11.15 4.34 17.74
CA GLU A 221 -12.53 4.50 18.22
C GLU A 221 -13.10 5.80 17.64
N TYR A 222 -14.27 5.72 17.03
CA TYR A 222 -15.00 6.85 16.47
C TYR A 222 -16.14 7.26 17.39
N ASP A 223 -16.40 8.56 17.45
CA ASP A 223 -17.53 9.11 18.19
C ASP A 223 -18.87 8.90 17.45
N GLU A 224 -19.96 9.33 18.07
CA GLU A 224 -21.30 9.26 17.50
C GLU A 224 -21.51 10.06 16.19
N ASN A 225 -20.59 11.01 15.91
CA ASN A 225 -20.59 11.83 14.71
C ASN A 225 -19.68 11.25 13.61
N GLY A 226 -19.08 10.08 13.85
CA GLY A 226 -18.14 9.45 12.94
C GLY A 226 -16.77 10.12 12.88
N LYS A 227 -16.35 10.82 13.94
CA LYS A 227 -15.03 11.43 14.03
C LYS A 227 -14.09 10.56 14.86
N PRO A 228 -12.80 10.46 14.50
CA PRO A 228 -11.79 9.81 15.32
C PRO A 228 -11.74 10.47 16.71
N SER A 229 -11.87 9.66 17.77
CA SER A 229 -11.92 10.16 19.15
C SER A 229 -10.72 9.72 19.99
N ARG A 230 -10.25 8.49 19.83
CA ARG A 230 -9.09 7.94 20.53
C ARG A 230 -8.53 6.70 19.80
N LEU A 231 -7.30 6.36 20.16
CA LEU A 231 -6.71 5.07 19.76
C LEU A 231 -7.13 3.98 20.76
N ASP A 232 -7.71 2.89 20.26
CA ASP A 232 -7.99 1.71 21.09
C ASP A 232 -6.77 0.79 21.15
N ALA A 233 -6.12 0.54 20.00
CA ALA A 233 -4.92 -0.30 19.96
C ALA A 233 -3.96 0.13 18.84
N VAL A 234 -2.67 0.03 19.13
CA VAL A 234 -1.57 0.17 18.16
C VAL A 234 -0.70 -1.06 18.25
N VAL A 235 -0.54 -1.76 17.15
CA VAL A 235 0.35 -2.92 17.01
C VAL A 235 1.49 -2.53 16.07
N LEU A 236 2.72 -2.84 16.45
CA LEU A 236 3.88 -2.69 15.59
C LEU A 236 4.76 -3.92 15.70
N SER A 237 5.04 -4.56 14.58
CA SER A 237 5.99 -5.65 14.47
C SER A 237 7.14 -5.23 13.59
N THR A 238 8.37 -5.46 14.03
CA THR A 238 9.57 -5.11 13.30
C THR A 238 10.61 -6.21 13.38
N GLN A 239 11.18 -6.54 12.23
CA GLN A 239 12.32 -7.43 12.13
C GLN A 239 13.55 -6.78 12.77
N HIS A 240 14.37 -7.56 13.47
CA HIS A 240 15.51 -7.07 14.23
C HIS A 240 16.68 -8.06 14.25
N SER A 241 17.88 -7.60 14.66
CA SER A 241 19.01 -8.50 14.89
C SER A 241 18.76 -9.39 16.12
N GLU A 242 19.43 -10.52 16.18
CA GLU A 242 19.30 -11.45 17.30
C GLU A 242 19.97 -10.97 18.60
N GLU A 243 20.82 -9.95 18.51
CA GLU A 243 21.63 -9.45 19.63
C GLU A 243 20.85 -8.48 20.53
N VAL A 244 19.73 -7.89 20.06
CA VAL A 244 18.93 -6.92 20.82
C VAL A 244 17.86 -7.63 21.65
N SER A 245 17.64 -7.17 22.89
CA SER A 245 16.59 -7.70 23.75
C SER A 245 15.20 -7.12 23.38
N GLN A 246 14.13 -7.84 23.76
CA GLN A 246 12.76 -7.35 23.53
C GLN A 246 12.47 -6.09 24.36
N GLU A 247 13.00 -6.00 25.57
CA GLU A 247 12.87 -4.83 26.44
C GLU A 247 13.43 -3.59 25.76
N GLN A 248 14.63 -3.70 25.18
CA GLN A 248 15.26 -2.58 24.45
C GLN A 248 14.44 -2.19 23.22
N ILE A 249 13.91 -3.16 22.46
CA ILE A 249 13.02 -2.89 21.32
C ILE A 249 11.79 -2.13 21.78
N HIS A 250 11.16 -2.54 22.89
CA HIS A 250 9.95 -1.91 23.40
C HIS A 250 10.20 -0.46 23.82
N GLU A 251 11.30 -0.19 24.53
CA GLU A 251 11.69 1.17 24.94
C GLU A 251 11.99 2.06 23.73
N ASP A 252 12.79 1.56 22.80
CA ASP A 252 13.22 2.31 21.62
C ASP A 252 12.06 2.61 20.67
N ILE A 253 11.17 1.63 20.42
CA ILE A 253 10.01 1.84 19.56
C ILE A 253 9.05 2.86 20.17
N ARG A 254 8.83 2.82 21.48
CA ARG A 254 8.02 3.86 22.15
C ARG A 254 8.62 5.24 21.94
N LYS A 255 9.90 5.40 22.21
CA LYS A 255 10.61 6.68 22.19
C LYS A 255 10.83 7.23 20.78
N TYR A 256 11.24 6.40 19.83
CA TYR A 256 11.67 6.86 18.49
C TYR A 256 10.64 6.68 17.40
N VAL A 257 9.60 5.86 17.63
CA VAL A 257 8.55 5.62 16.63
C VAL A 257 7.19 6.12 17.10
N PHE A 258 6.73 5.73 18.29
CA PHE A 258 5.38 6.11 18.74
C PHE A 258 5.31 7.57 19.18
N GLU A 259 6.17 8.02 20.07
CA GLU A 259 6.15 9.40 20.60
C GLU A 259 6.23 10.50 19.52
N PRO A 260 7.07 10.36 18.45
CA PRO A 260 7.12 11.37 17.41
C PRO A 260 5.92 11.37 16.44
N VAL A 261 5.13 10.28 16.39
CA VAL A 261 4.10 10.07 15.38
C VAL A 261 2.69 10.13 15.95
N ILE A 262 2.49 9.58 17.13
CA ILE A 262 1.15 9.44 17.73
C ILE A 262 0.82 10.72 18.50
N PRO A 263 -0.27 11.44 18.16
CA PRO A 263 -0.71 12.60 18.92
C PRO A 263 -1.13 12.22 20.33
N ALA A 264 -0.66 12.99 21.32
CA ALA A 264 -0.90 12.69 22.73
C ALA A 264 -2.38 12.76 23.13
N ASP A 265 -3.17 13.59 22.46
CA ASP A 265 -4.61 13.75 22.65
C ASP A 265 -5.45 12.55 22.15
N MET A 266 -4.84 11.69 21.34
CA MET A 266 -5.48 10.45 20.84
C MET A 266 -5.22 9.26 21.77
N VAL A 267 -4.42 9.41 22.84
CA VAL A 267 -3.99 8.33 23.73
C VAL A 267 -4.56 8.55 25.13
N ASP A 268 -5.10 7.50 25.72
CA ASP A 268 -5.56 7.48 27.10
C ASP A 268 -5.04 6.25 27.87
N GLU A 269 -5.45 6.09 29.10
CA GLU A 269 -5.08 4.96 29.98
C GLU A 269 -5.55 3.58 29.48
N ASN A 270 -6.54 3.55 28.57
CA ASN A 270 -7.10 2.34 28.01
C ASN A 270 -6.49 1.99 26.64
N THR A 271 -5.66 2.87 26.08
CA THR A 271 -4.97 2.62 24.80
C THR A 271 -3.95 1.50 24.94
N LYS A 272 -4.04 0.49 24.10
CA LYS A 272 -3.18 -0.69 24.12
C LYS A 272 -2.04 -0.55 23.11
N PHE A 273 -0.82 -0.80 23.56
CA PHE A 273 0.36 -0.82 22.69
C PHE A 273 0.97 -2.22 22.67
N PHE A 274 1.09 -2.79 21.48
CA PHE A 274 1.70 -4.10 21.25
C PHE A 274 2.91 -3.95 20.34
N ILE A 275 4.10 -4.25 20.86
CA ILE A 275 5.36 -4.20 20.11
C ILE A 275 5.89 -5.62 20.05
N ASN A 276 6.11 -6.14 18.83
CA ASN A 276 6.51 -7.54 18.60
C ASN A 276 5.72 -8.53 19.47
N PRO A 277 4.38 -8.55 19.44
CA PRO A 277 3.56 -9.33 20.37
C PRO A 277 3.80 -10.84 20.29
N THR A 278 4.35 -11.32 19.18
CA THR A 278 4.76 -12.72 18.98
C THR A 278 6.17 -13.01 19.51
N GLY A 279 6.87 -11.99 20.03
CA GLY A 279 8.23 -12.09 20.55
C GLY A 279 9.29 -11.89 19.47
N ARG A 280 10.23 -12.84 19.35
CA ARG A 280 11.39 -12.73 18.46
C ARG A 280 11.01 -12.70 16.99
N PHE A 281 11.45 -11.64 16.26
CA PHE A 281 11.23 -11.47 14.82
C PHE A 281 12.59 -11.21 14.12
N VAL A 282 13.44 -12.22 14.08
CA VAL A 282 14.75 -12.17 13.43
C VAL A 282 14.70 -12.66 11.99
N ILE A 283 13.95 -13.72 11.72
CA ILE A 283 13.69 -14.20 10.37
C ILE A 283 12.49 -13.45 9.82
N GLY A 284 12.68 -12.73 8.73
CA GLY A 284 11.65 -11.93 8.07
C GLY A 284 12.02 -11.64 6.62
N GLY A 285 11.24 -10.80 5.96
CA GLY A 285 11.37 -10.55 4.53
C GLY A 285 11.17 -11.82 3.70
N PRO A 286 11.70 -11.89 2.47
CA PRO A 286 11.55 -13.05 1.59
C PRO A 286 12.12 -14.37 2.14
N HIS A 287 12.99 -14.29 3.16
CA HIS A 287 13.47 -15.47 3.86
C HIS A 287 12.42 -16.08 4.79
N GLY A 288 11.53 -15.24 5.33
CA GLY A 288 10.47 -15.67 6.25
C GLY A 288 9.16 -16.01 5.56
N ASP A 289 8.80 -15.27 4.52
CA ASP A 289 7.54 -15.41 3.79
C ASP A 289 7.70 -15.00 2.32
N SER A 290 6.91 -15.60 1.44
CA SER A 290 6.91 -15.30 0.02
C SER A 290 6.10 -14.03 -0.27
N GLY A 291 6.53 -13.25 -1.27
CA GLY A 291 5.83 -12.06 -1.75
C GLY A 291 5.35 -12.19 -3.18
N LEU A 292 4.31 -11.44 -3.49
CA LEU A 292 3.73 -11.30 -4.84
C LEU A 292 3.25 -9.88 -5.06
N THR A 293 3.41 -9.36 -6.29
CA THR A 293 2.81 -8.10 -6.73
C THR A 293 1.30 -8.12 -6.52
N GLY A 294 0.72 -7.00 -6.10
CA GLY A 294 -0.72 -6.80 -5.98
C GLY A 294 -1.38 -7.48 -4.78
N ARG A 295 -0.61 -8.03 -3.83
CA ARG A 295 -1.16 -8.66 -2.61
C ARG A 295 -1.30 -7.73 -1.41
N LYS A 296 -0.98 -6.44 -1.58
CA LYS A 296 -1.07 -5.44 -0.51
C LYS A 296 -1.96 -4.24 -0.84
N ILE A 297 -2.95 -4.44 -1.68
CA ILE A 297 -3.97 -3.42 -2.01
C ILE A 297 -4.70 -2.87 -0.78
N ILE A 298 -4.74 -3.63 0.33
CA ILE A 298 -5.31 -3.16 1.60
C ILE A 298 -4.45 -2.07 2.26
N VAL A 299 -3.17 -1.98 1.87
CA VAL A 299 -2.21 -0.97 2.35
C VAL A 299 -2.16 0.22 1.40
N ASP A 300 -2.38 -0.03 0.11
CA ASP A 300 -2.32 0.99 -0.92
C ASP A 300 -3.57 1.87 -0.89
#